data_b9cb7ecc1f6eeb7923afad1d35f9e087
#
_entry.id   b9cb7ecc1f6eeb7923afad1d35f9e087
#
_cell.length_a   1.000
_cell.length_b   1.000
_cell.length_c   1.000
_cell.angle_alpha   90.00
_cell.angle_beta   90.00
_cell.angle_gamma   90.00
#
_symmetry.space_group_name_H-M   'P 1'
#
loop_
_entity.id
_entity.type
_entity.pdbx_description
1 polymer ?
#
loop_
_entity_poly.entity_id
_entity_poly.type
_entity_poly.pdbx_seq_one_letter_code
_entity_poly.pdbx_strand_id
1 'polypeptide(L)'
;MQVPTYAKYIKDILGNKRTLPATEIMQLTEECSAAILDPLLVKKKDPGCPTITCSIGAQHFSNALRNLGARVSVMPKVVYDKLNHHALAPTAMCLQLADQTVRYPAGIAENIPVKIQNFFIPVDFVVLNMEVDTKTPLILGRPFLSTTNSHIDAGAGEIQLNINGQKEKFTFKPKVEQCSQFKTIIRK
;
A
#
# COMPACT_ATOMS: atom_id res chain seq x y z
N MET A 1 -21.43 -32.99 23.68
CA MET A 1 -21.50 -34.13 22.72
C MET A 1 -20.08 -34.67 22.56
N GLN A 2 -19.83 -35.85 23.12
CA GLN A 2 -18.56 -36.55 22.95
C GLN A 2 -18.59 -37.24 21.59
N VAL A 3 -17.54 -37.11 20.81
CA VAL A 3 -17.36 -37.84 19.55
C VAL A 3 -16.38 -39.01 19.84
N PRO A 4 -16.88 -40.14 20.33
CA PRO A 4 -16.03 -41.26 20.79
C PRO A 4 -15.24 -41.91 19.68
N THR A 5 -15.71 -41.82 18.45
CA THR A 5 -15.14 -42.46 17.28
C THR A 5 -13.80 -41.88 16.85
N TYR A 6 -13.62 -40.55 17.00
CA TYR A 6 -12.36 -39.89 16.62
C TYR A 6 -11.21 -40.18 17.59
N ALA A 7 -11.49 -40.19 18.89
CA ALA A 7 -10.50 -40.49 19.91
C ALA A 7 -9.98 -41.94 19.78
N LYS A 8 -10.84 -42.88 19.44
CA LYS A 8 -10.46 -44.27 19.19
C LYS A 8 -9.59 -44.41 17.93
N TYR A 9 -9.97 -43.70 16.87
CA TYR A 9 -9.23 -43.66 15.59
C TYR A 9 -7.82 -43.12 15.75
N ILE A 10 -7.65 -42.00 16.46
CA ILE A 10 -6.35 -41.40 16.75
C ILE A 10 -5.50 -42.33 17.66
N LYS A 11 -6.12 -42.97 18.66
CA LYS A 11 -5.43 -43.88 19.55
C LYS A 11 -4.94 -45.14 18.83
N ASP A 12 -5.69 -45.63 17.87
CA ASP A 12 -5.32 -46.80 17.03
C ASP A 12 -4.18 -46.45 16.06
N ILE A 13 -4.13 -45.22 15.56
CA ILE A 13 -3.01 -44.73 14.73
C ILE A 13 -1.73 -44.56 15.59
N LEU A 14 -1.82 -43.87 16.74
CA LEU A 14 -0.68 -43.64 17.64
C LEU A 14 -0.15 -44.93 18.26
N GLY A 15 -0.99 -45.98 18.42
CA GLY A 15 -0.61 -47.30 18.94
C GLY A 15 -0.04 -48.25 17.90
N ASN A 16 0.27 -47.82 16.69
CA ASN A 16 0.73 -48.66 15.57
C ASN A 16 -0.17 -49.89 15.29
N LYS A 17 -1.43 -49.85 15.73
CA LYS A 17 -2.39 -50.93 15.52
C LYS A 17 -3.08 -50.90 14.15
N ARG A 18 -3.00 -49.77 13.45
CA ARG A 18 -3.34 -49.65 12.05
C ARG A 18 -2.10 -49.27 11.26
N THR A 19 -1.63 -50.17 10.45
CA THR A 19 -0.69 -49.84 9.40
C THR A 19 -1.42 -48.87 8.45
N LEU A 20 -0.85 -47.70 8.25
CA LEU A 20 -1.31 -46.82 7.15
C LEU A 20 -1.22 -47.67 5.88
N PRO A 21 -2.26 -47.68 5.05
CA PRO A 21 -2.20 -48.44 3.78
C PRO A 21 -0.96 -47.93 3.03
N ALA A 22 -0.04 -48.89 2.78
CA ALA A 22 1.15 -48.60 2.03
C ALA A 22 0.73 -48.09 0.65
N THR A 23 0.97 -46.84 0.38
CA THR A 23 1.01 -46.24 -0.95
C THR A 23 -0.23 -46.49 -1.79
N GLU A 24 -1.35 -45.90 -1.42
CA GLU A 24 -2.46 -45.76 -2.36
C GLU A 24 -1.99 -44.75 -3.43
N ILE A 25 -1.70 -45.23 -4.62
CA ILE A 25 -1.33 -44.41 -5.76
C ILE A 25 -2.60 -43.69 -6.21
N MET A 26 -2.76 -42.42 -5.73
CA MET A 26 -3.80 -41.57 -6.26
C MET A 26 -3.38 -41.09 -7.65
N GLN A 27 -4.12 -41.48 -8.65
CA GLN A 27 -3.96 -40.93 -9.99
C GLN A 27 -4.53 -39.49 -9.99
N LEU A 28 -3.64 -38.53 -10.12
CA LEU A 28 -4.02 -37.15 -10.33
C LEU A 28 -4.49 -36.94 -11.76
N THR A 29 -5.49 -36.10 -11.97
CA THR A 29 -5.89 -35.67 -13.32
C THR A 29 -4.73 -34.95 -14.01
N GLU A 30 -4.74 -34.91 -15.35
CA GLU A 30 -3.69 -34.22 -16.12
C GLU A 30 -3.53 -32.77 -15.70
N GLU A 31 -4.63 -32.05 -15.40
CA GLU A 31 -4.62 -30.67 -14.92
C GLU A 31 -3.93 -30.52 -13.55
N CYS A 32 -4.20 -31.44 -12.61
CA CYS A 32 -3.51 -31.45 -11.32
C CYS A 32 -2.04 -31.81 -11.45
N SER A 33 -1.69 -32.73 -12.36
CA SER A 33 -0.29 -33.10 -12.62
C SER A 33 0.49 -31.97 -13.27
N ALA A 34 -0.11 -31.25 -14.23
CA ALA A 34 0.48 -30.07 -14.84
C ALA A 34 0.76 -28.97 -13.81
N ALA A 35 -0.18 -28.71 -12.88
CA ALA A 35 -0.01 -27.72 -11.82
C ALA A 35 1.14 -28.08 -10.84
N ILE A 36 1.47 -29.36 -10.68
CA ILE A 36 2.60 -29.82 -9.84
C ILE A 36 3.92 -29.78 -10.61
N LEU A 37 3.88 -30.03 -11.92
CA LEU A 37 5.08 -30.05 -12.77
C LEU A 37 5.53 -28.68 -13.23
N ASP A 38 4.62 -27.68 -13.24
CA ASP A 38 4.99 -26.31 -13.56
C ASP A 38 5.97 -25.75 -12.51
N PRO A 39 7.08 -25.14 -12.94
CA PRO A 39 8.03 -24.56 -12.01
C PRO A 39 7.36 -23.45 -11.20
N LEU A 40 7.28 -23.64 -9.88
CA LEU A 40 6.73 -22.63 -8.98
C LEU A 40 7.49 -21.30 -9.14
N LEU A 41 6.74 -20.22 -9.31
CA LEU A 41 7.31 -18.89 -9.38
C LEU A 41 8.08 -18.58 -8.09
N VAL A 42 9.30 -18.07 -8.24
CA VAL A 42 10.12 -17.67 -7.10
C VAL A 42 9.49 -16.45 -6.42
N LYS A 43 9.17 -16.57 -5.13
CA LYS A 43 8.63 -15.47 -4.33
C LYS A 43 9.65 -14.34 -4.25
N LYS A 44 9.27 -13.15 -4.73
CA LYS A 44 10.09 -11.94 -4.62
C LYS A 44 9.87 -11.24 -3.27
N LYS A 45 10.89 -10.48 -2.84
CA LYS A 45 10.79 -9.62 -1.65
C LYS A 45 9.97 -8.37 -1.95
N ASP A 46 9.48 -7.69 -0.88
CA ASP A 46 8.80 -6.40 -0.98
C ASP A 46 9.72 -5.37 -1.67
N PRO A 47 9.34 -4.78 -2.80
CA PRO A 47 10.16 -3.83 -3.54
C PRO A 47 10.35 -2.49 -2.82
N GLY A 48 9.58 -2.22 -1.77
CA GLY A 48 9.67 -0.99 -1.00
C GLY A 48 8.45 -0.07 -1.13
N CYS A 49 8.61 1.16 -0.65
CA CYS A 49 7.53 2.13 -0.59
C CYS A 49 7.50 3.02 -1.85
N PRO A 50 6.36 3.13 -2.53
CA PRO A 50 6.20 3.94 -3.73
C PRO A 50 6.13 5.44 -3.39
N THR A 51 7.25 6.07 -3.15
CA THR A 51 7.35 7.51 -2.88
C THR A 51 7.97 8.27 -4.05
N ILE A 52 7.58 9.53 -4.21
CA ILE A 52 8.19 10.44 -5.17
C ILE A 52 8.66 11.73 -4.49
N THR A 53 9.64 12.35 -5.12
CA THR A 53 10.08 13.69 -4.75
C THR A 53 9.24 14.72 -5.50
N CYS A 54 8.69 15.69 -4.79
CA CYS A 54 7.92 16.78 -5.37
C CYS A 54 8.14 18.09 -4.62
N SER A 55 7.68 19.20 -5.18
CA SER A 55 7.70 20.50 -4.53
C SER A 55 6.36 21.21 -4.71
N ILE A 56 5.98 21.99 -3.70
CA ILE A 56 4.80 22.84 -3.75
C ILE A 56 5.24 24.23 -3.30
N GLY A 57 5.22 25.19 -4.22
CA GLY A 57 5.83 26.49 -3.97
C GLY A 57 7.30 26.36 -3.56
N ALA A 58 7.68 26.95 -2.43
CA ALA A 58 9.03 26.87 -1.86
C ALA A 58 9.27 25.59 -1.02
N GLN A 59 8.24 24.79 -0.74
CA GLN A 59 8.36 23.59 0.09
C GLN A 59 8.79 22.39 -0.77
N HIS A 60 9.79 21.66 -0.29
CA HIS A 60 10.31 20.46 -0.95
C HIS A 60 9.97 19.20 -0.12
N PHE A 61 9.45 18.19 -0.79
CA PHE A 61 9.02 16.92 -0.20
C PHE A 61 9.76 15.77 -0.87
N SER A 62 10.66 15.13 -0.14
CA SER A 62 11.45 14.00 -0.67
C SER A 62 10.70 12.68 -0.70
N ASN A 63 9.57 12.56 0.02
CA ASN A 63 8.86 11.31 0.25
C ASN A 63 7.34 11.50 0.21
N ALA A 64 6.79 12.06 -0.87
CA ALA A 64 5.34 12.05 -1.07
C ALA A 64 4.89 10.61 -1.40
N LEU A 65 4.00 10.05 -0.56
CA LEU A 65 3.50 8.70 -0.73
C LEU A 65 2.43 8.66 -1.82
N ARG A 66 2.56 7.75 -2.77
CA ARG A 66 1.49 7.43 -3.72
C ARG A 66 0.71 6.24 -3.23
N ASN A 67 -0.59 6.42 -3.10
CA ASN A 67 -1.45 5.43 -2.48
C ASN A 67 -2.69 5.16 -3.34
N LEU A 68 -2.72 4.00 -4.00
CA LEU A 68 -3.89 3.52 -4.75
C LEU A 68 -5.11 3.27 -3.85
N GLY A 69 -4.90 2.96 -2.57
CA GLY A 69 -5.97 2.81 -1.59
C GLY A 69 -6.62 4.14 -1.16
N ALA A 70 -5.95 5.27 -1.38
CA ALA A 70 -6.47 6.58 -1.00
C ALA A 70 -7.38 7.15 -2.08
N ARG A 71 -8.64 7.42 -1.73
CA ARG A 71 -9.64 8.05 -2.63
C ARG A 71 -9.33 9.51 -2.93
N VAL A 72 -8.62 10.18 -2.04
CA VAL A 72 -8.26 11.60 -2.09
C VAL A 72 -6.80 11.78 -1.79
N SER A 73 -6.22 12.89 -2.25
CA SER A 73 -4.89 13.29 -1.77
C SER A 73 -5.02 14.02 -0.44
N VAL A 74 -4.06 13.83 0.45
CA VAL A 74 -4.11 14.36 1.82
C VAL A 74 -2.87 15.17 2.14
N MET A 75 -3.08 16.31 2.80
CA MET A 75 -2.04 17.20 3.27
C MET A 75 -2.30 17.57 4.74
N PRO A 76 -1.28 17.52 5.62
CA PRO A 76 -1.38 18.07 6.97
C PRO A 76 -1.61 19.57 6.96
N LYS A 77 -2.46 20.08 7.87
CA LYS A 77 -2.74 21.51 7.98
C LYS A 77 -1.47 22.34 8.19
N VAL A 78 -0.53 21.87 9.00
CA VAL A 78 0.76 22.54 9.25
C VAL A 78 1.57 22.71 7.95
N VAL A 79 1.46 21.78 6.99
CA VAL A 79 2.09 21.90 5.67
C VAL A 79 1.36 22.95 4.85
N TYR A 80 0.02 22.87 4.81
CA TYR A 80 -0.81 23.83 4.10
C TYR A 80 -0.57 25.28 4.57
N ASP A 81 -0.52 25.52 5.87
CA ASP A 81 -0.32 26.85 6.45
C ASP A 81 1.02 27.50 6.00
N LYS A 82 2.02 26.67 5.65
CA LYS A 82 3.31 27.16 5.12
C LYS A 82 3.29 27.49 3.63
N LEU A 83 2.24 27.10 2.91
CA LEU A 83 2.18 27.32 1.47
C LEU A 83 1.66 28.72 1.09
N ASN A 84 1.23 29.53 2.05
CA ASN A 84 0.61 30.85 1.83
C ASN A 84 -0.50 30.80 0.77
N HIS A 85 -1.23 29.67 0.73
CA HIS A 85 -2.32 29.48 -0.22
C HIS A 85 -3.61 30.12 0.31
N HIS A 86 -4.47 30.53 -0.61
CA HIS A 86 -5.76 31.18 -0.31
C HIS A 86 -6.75 30.21 0.35
N ALA A 87 -7.92 30.70 0.74
CA ALA A 87 -8.89 30.01 1.57
C ALA A 87 -9.16 28.55 1.18
N LEU A 88 -9.36 27.69 2.20
CA LEU A 88 -9.84 26.32 2.02
C LEU A 88 -11.30 26.34 1.59
N ALA A 89 -11.66 25.54 0.60
CA ALA A 89 -13.06 25.28 0.26
C ALA A 89 -13.72 24.45 1.39
N PRO A 90 -14.91 24.83 1.86
CA PRO A 90 -15.62 24.07 2.86
C PRO A 90 -16.02 22.69 2.32
N THR A 91 -16.03 21.66 3.17
CA THR A 91 -16.43 20.32 2.79
C THR A 91 -17.25 19.64 3.86
N ALA A 92 -18.28 18.91 3.45
CA ALA A 92 -19.06 18.02 4.32
C ALA A 92 -18.47 16.60 4.40
N MET A 93 -17.32 16.37 3.71
CA MET A 93 -16.66 15.06 3.68
C MET A 93 -16.09 14.71 5.05
N CYS A 94 -16.19 13.43 5.44
CA CYS A 94 -15.40 12.86 6.53
C CYS A 94 -14.51 11.74 5.98
N LEU A 95 -13.33 11.59 6.56
CA LEU A 95 -12.37 10.53 6.17
C LEU A 95 -12.34 9.46 7.26
N GLN A 96 -12.61 8.23 6.88
CA GLN A 96 -12.40 7.08 7.73
C GLN A 96 -11.01 6.50 7.46
N LEU A 97 -10.20 6.40 8.51
CA LEU A 97 -8.87 5.82 8.45
C LEU A 97 -8.93 4.28 8.56
N ALA A 98 -7.81 3.62 8.33
CA ALA A 98 -7.71 2.15 8.38
C ALA A 98 -8.00 1.58 9.79
N ASP A 99 -7.76 2.36 10.84
CA ASP A 99 -8.07 2.04 12.24
C ASP A 99 -9.54 2.34 12.61
N GLN A 100 -10.39 2.60 11.62
CA GLN A 100 -11.81 2.97 11.74
C GLN A 100 -12.07 4.34 12.38
N THR A 101 -11.04 5.09 12.75
CA THR A 101 -11.25 6.45 13.24
C THR A 101 -11.74 7.37 12.14
N VAL A 102 -12.67 8.28 12.49
CA VAL A 102 -13.21 9.28 11.57
C VAL A 102 -12.52 10.61 11.83
N ARG A 103 -12.04 11.24 10.76
CA ARG A 103 -11.41 12.56 10.81
C ARG A 103 -12.21 13.54 9.95
N TYR A 104 -12.40 14.75 10.48
CA TYR A 104 -13.06 15.84 9.78
C TYR A 104 -12.00 16.77 9.22
N PRO A 105 -11.98 17.00 7.88
CA PRO A 105 -11.04 17.92 7.26
C PRO A 105 -11.26 19.36 7.70
N ALA A 106 -10.18 20.14 7.69
CA ALA A 106 -10.27 21.61 7.79
C ALA A 106 -10.88 22.23 6.53
N GLY A 107 -10.80 21.53 5.40
CA GLY A 107 -11.32 21.92 4.10
C GLY A 107 -10.56 21.25 2.97
N ILE A 108 -10.84 21.66 1.74
CA ILE A 108 -10.16 21.21 0.52
C ILE A 108 -9.35 22.38 -0.05
N ALA A 109 -8.06 22.13 -0.30
CA ALA A 109 -7.18 23.01 -1.04
C ALA A 109 -7.20 22.57 -2.51
N GLU A 110 -7.91 23.34 -3.35
CA GLU A 110 -8.13 23.00 -4.75
C GLU A 110 -6.98 23.47 -5.64
N ASN A 111 -6.71 22.72 -6.71
CA ASN A 111 -5.78 23.09 -7.78
C ASN A 111 -4.36 23.46 -7.28
N ILE A 112 -3.87 22.80 -6.25
CA ILE A 112 -2.51 23.04 -5.76
C ILE A 112 -1.49 22.58 -6.81
N PRO A 113 -0.62 23.47 -7.32
CA PRO A 113 0.39 23.09 -8.32
C PRO A 113 1.53 22.28 -7.67
N VAL A 114 1.50 20.99 -7.87
CA VAL A 114 2.57 20.07 -7.43
C VAL A 114 3.61 19.95 -8.53
N LYS A 115 4.82 20.43 -8.27
CA LYS A 115 5.95 20.30 -9.19
C LYS A 115 6.63 18.96 -9.01
N ILE A 116 6.69 18.19 -10.10
CA ILE A 116 7.44 16.94 -10.19
C ILE A 116 8.41 17.10 -11.34
N GLN A 117 9.70 17.09 -11.04
CA GLN A 117 10.73 17.42 -12.02
C GLN A 117 10.45 18.78 -12.69
N ASN A 118 10.13 18.77 -13.99
CA ASN A 118 9.84 19.97 -14.78
C ASN A 118 8.34 20.21 -15.00
N PHE A 119 7.46 19.36 -14.44
CA PHE A 119 6.03 19.42 -14.65
C PHE A 119 5.28 19.97 -13.44
N PHE A 120 4.23 20.74 -13.68
CA PHE A 120 3.28 21.18 -12.68
C PHE A 120 1.96 20.43 -12.87
N ILE A 121 1.51 19.75 -11.83
CA ILE A 121 0.30 18.94 -11.83
C ILE A 121 -0.67 19.54 -10.83
N PRO A 122 -1.86 19.97 -11.24
CA PRO A 122 -2.88 20.45 -10.31
C PRO A 122 -3.42 19.28 -9.48
N VAL A 123 -3.43 19.44 -8.18
CA VAL A 123 -3.88 18.41 -7.22
C VAL A 123 -4.78 19.05 -6.18
N ASP A 124 -5.94 18.43 -5.93
CA ASP A 124 -6.81 18.81 -4.83
C ASP A 124 -6.41 18.02 -3.58
N PHE A 125 -6.13 18.74 -2.52
CA PHE A 125 -5.76 18.15 -1.23
C PHE A 125 -6.85 18.34 -0.19
N VAL A 126 -7.24 17.24 0.44
CA VAL A 126 -7.99 17.29 1.69
C VAL A 126 -7.02 17.63 2.82
N VAL A 127 -7.26 18.75 3.49
CA VAL A 127 -6.40 19.27 4.54
C VAL A 127 -6.87 18.76 5.89
N LEU A 128 -6.02 17.98 6.57
CA LEU A 128 -6.33 17.37 7.86
C LEU A 128 -5.52 17.97 9.00
N ASN A 129 -6.19 18.14 10.15
CA ASN A 129 -5.51 18.40 11.42
C ASN A 129 -4.87 17.09 11.91
N MET A 130 -3.60 16.91 11.60
CA MET A 130 -2.80 15.75 11.98
C MET A 130 -1.36 16.13 12.22
N GLU A 131 -0.66 15.32 13.01
CA GLU A 131 0.78 15.46 13.17
C GLU A 131 1.48 15.19 11.83
N VAL A 132 2.54 15.93 11.58
CA VAL A 132 3.35 15.76 10.36
C VAL A 132 4.28 14.59 10.58
N ASP A 133 4.07 13.50 9.87
CA ASP A 133 5.12 12.50 9.72
C ASP A 133 6.20 13.07 8.80
N THR A 134 7.36 13.36 9.37
CA THR A 134 8.52 13.86 8.61
C THR A 134 8.97 12.90 7.51
N LYS A 135 8.64 11.62 7.64
CA LYS A 135 8.96 10.58 6.64
C LYS A 135 7.99 10.59 5.46
N THR A 136 6.71 10.92 5.68
CA THR A 136 5.67 10.87 4.65
C THR A 136 4.70 12.05 4.80
N PRO A 137 5.16 13.28 4.46
CA PRO A 137 4.39 14.49 4.73
C PRO A 137 3.17 14.68 3.82
N LEU A 138 3.10 13.99 2.68
CA LEU A 138 2.01 14.10 1.71
C LEU A 138 1.56 12.72 1.23
N ILE A 139 0.26 12.58 1.00
CA ILE A 139 -0.34 11.41 0.36
C ILE A 139 -0.97 11.85 -0.97
N LEU A 140 -0.49 11.27 -2.05
CA LEU A 140 -1.02 11.47 -3.40
C LEU A 140 -1.97 10.31 -3.72
N GLY A 141 -3.26 10.59 -3.77
CA GLY A 141 -4.32 9.60 -3.97
C GLY A 141 -4.62 9.26 -5.43
N ARG A 142 -5.68 8.49 -5.64
CA ARG A 142 -6.10 8.04 -6.98
C ARG A 142 -6.35 9.17 -7.98
N PRO A 143 -6.91 10.35 -7.63
CA PRO A 143 -7.08 11.44 -8.59
C PRO A 143 -5.75 11.89 -9.19
N PHE A 144 -4.70 12.05 -8.37
CA PHE A 144 -3.36 12.36 -8.84
C PHE A 144 -2.81 11.27 -9.77
N LEU A 145 -2.94 9.99 -9.37
CA LEU A 145 -2.47 8.85 -10.16
C LEU A 145 -3.17 8.76 -11.52
N SER A 146 -4.45 9.08 -11.56
CA SER A 146 -5.24 9.14 -12.79
C SER A 146 -4.80 10.31 -13.68
N THR A 147 -4.63 11.50 -13.13
CA THR A 147 -4.18 12.69 -13.87
C THR A 147 -2.80 12.49 -14.52
N THR A 148 -1.91 11.80 -13.83
CA THR A 148 -0.55 11.51 -14.34
C THR A 148 -0.46 10.22 -15.13
N ASN A 149 -1.57 9.54 -15.39
CA ASN A 149 -1.61 8.24 -16.06
C ASN A 149 -0.50 7.31 -15.54
N SER A 150 -0.49 7.12 -14.21
CA SER A 150 0.59 6.44 -13.49
C SER A 150 0.58 4.93 -13.75
N HIS A 151 1.74 4.37 -14.07
CA HIS A 151 1.96 2.93 -14.15
C HIS A 151 2.89 2.48 -13.03
N ILE A 152 2.47 1.50 -12.23
CA ILE A 152 3.23 0.97 -11.10
C ILE A 152 3.69 -0.43 -11.43
N ASP A 153 5.00 -0.63 -11.55
CA ASP A 153 5.62 -1.93 -11.71
C ASP A 153 6.21 -2.41 -10.38
N ALA A 154 5.42 -3.23 -9.67
CA ALA A 154 5.86 -3.82 -8.41
C ALA A 154 6.99 -4.84 -8.58
N GLY A 155 7.10 -5.47 -9.76
CA GLY A 155 8.14 -6.44 -10.06
C GLY A 155 9.51 -5.80 -10.25
N ALA A 156 9.55 -4.64 -10.90
CA ALA A 156 10.75 -3.83 -11.08
C ALA A 156 10.99 -2.86 -9.90
N GLY A 157 10.00 -2.61 -9.03
CA GLY A 157 10.08 -1.60 -7.99
C GLY A 157 10.12 -0.19 -8.56
N GLU A 158 9.41 0.05 -9.66
CA GLU A 158 9.42 1.31 -10.38
C GLU A 158 8.00 1.88 -10.52
N ILE A 159 7.94 3.19 -10.66
CA ILE A 159 6.75 3.89 -11.10
C ILE A 159 7.07 4.81 -12.25
N GLN A 160 6.21 4.76 -13.23
CA GLN A 160 6.24 5.63 -14.38
C GLN A 160 5.05 6.56 -14.35
N LEU A 161 5.29 7.86 -14.43
CA LEU A 161 4.29 8.89 -14.65
C LEU A 161 4.32 9.26 -16.16
N ASN A 162 3.15 9.36 -16.75
CA ASN A 162 3.02 9.86 -18.12
C ASN A 162 2.32 11.21 -18.08
N ILE A 163 3.10 12.27 -18.20
CA ILE A 163 2.63 13.64 -18.09
C ILE A 163 2.79 14.29 -19.47
N ASN A 164 1.69 14.66 -20.11
CA ASN A 164 1.69 15.26 -21.45
C ASN A 164 2.51 14.46 -22.49
N GLY A 165 2.44 13.12 -22.43
CA GLY A 165 3.18 12.25 -23.35
C GLY A 165 4.63 12.00 -22.97
N GLN A 166 5.18 12.67 -21.98
CA GLN A 166 6.51 12.42 -21.46
C GLN A 166 6.45 11.44 -20.29
N LYS A 167 7.39 10.49 -20.29
CA LYS A 167 7.45 9.40 -19.30
C LYS A 167 8.57 9.65 -18.31
N GLU A 168 8.19 9.88 -17.06
CA GLU A 168 9.11 10.04 -15.94
C GLU A 168 9.11 8.79 -15.07
N LYS A 169 10.29 8.25 -14.75
CA LYS A 169 10.45 7.05 -13.94
C LYS A 169 11.01 7.36 -12.56
N PHE A 170 10.49 6.67 -11.55
CA PHE A 170 10.96 6.75 -10.18
C PHE A 170 11.08 5.34 -9.61
N THR A 171 12.21 5.04 -8.95
CA THR A 171 12.42 3.79 -8.24
C THR A 171 11.85 3.85 -6.84
N PHE A 172 11.34 2.73 -6.34
CA PHE A 172 10.87 2.61 -4.96
C PHE A 172 12.04 2.75 -3.99
N LYS A 173 11.78 3.44 -2.87
CA LYS A 173 12.76 3.46 -1.79
C LYS A 173 12.62 2.18 -0.97
N PRO A 174 13.70 1.40 -0.78
CA PRO A 174 13.63 0.17 0.00
C PRO A 174 13.25 0.47 1.46
N LYS A 175 12.39 -0.35 2.04
CA LYS A 175 12.00 -0.30 3.46
C LYS A 175 13.11 -0.85 4.36
N VAL A 176 14.28 -0.28 4.41
CA VAL A 176 15.39 -0.85 5.20
C VAL A 176 15.21 -0.67 6.71
N GLU A 177 14.33 0.21 7.19
CA GLU A 177 14.28 0.55 8.63
C GLU A 177 12.93 0.43 9.35
N GLN A 178 11.83 0.10 8.68
CA GLN A 178 10.50 0.09 9.33
C GLN A 178 10.06 -1.26 9.90
N CYS A 179 10.73 -2.38 9.60
CA CYS A 179 10.35 -3.70 10.10
C CYS A 179 10.82 -4.01 11.52
N SER A 180 11.70 -3.23 12.14
CA SER A 180 12.21 -3.52 13.50
C SER A 180 11.23 -3.14 14.61
N GLN A 181 10.32 -2.20 14.40
CA GLN A 181 9.38 -1.77 15.44
C GLN A 181 8.09 -2.61 15.52
N PHE A 182 7.70 -3.31 14.45
CA PHE A 182 6.51 -4.17 14.47
C PHE A 182 6.73 -5.57 15.06
N LYS A 183 7.97 -6.02 15.22
CA LYS A 183 8.27 -7.33 15.85
C LYS A 183 8.00 -7.38 17.36
N THR A 184 7.85 -6.24 18.01
CA THR A 184 7.68 -6.18 19.48
C THR A 184 6.21 -6.27 19.91
N ILE A 185 5.24 -6.10 19.00
CA ILE A 185 3.80 -6.07 19.33
C ILE A 185 3.14 -7.46 19.22
N ILE A 186 3.77 -8.43 18.57
CA ILE A 186 3.19 -9.79 18.37
C ILE A 186 3.68 -10.82 19.42
N ARG A 187 4.48 -10.38 20.39
CA ARG A 187 4.89 -11.25 21.52
C ARG A 187 4.45 -10.65 22.86
N LYS A 188 3.15 -10.68 23.11
CA LYS A 188 2.59 -10.71 24.47
C LYS A 188 1.20 -11.34 24.42
#